data_cb12722c1b50f37e9b61f14a4dece5fb
#
_entry.id   cb12722c1b50f37e9b61f14a4dece5fb
#
_cell.length_a   1.000
_cell.length_b   1.000
_cell.length_c   1.000
_cell.angle_alpha   90.00
_cell.angle_beta   90.00
_cell.angle_gamma   90.00
#
_symmetry.space_group_name_H-M   'P 1'
#
loop_
_entity.id
_entity.type
_entity.pdbx_description
1 polymer ?
#
loop_
_entity_poly.entity_id
_entity_poly.type
_entity_poly.pdbx_seq_one_letter_code
_entity_poly.pdbx_strand_id
1 'polypeptide(L)'
;MCRKSIKKKLAPRFADAQAGKRAVFFVDAAHFVFGAFLGYLWCFARCWIKAPSGRQRFNVLGALHSITHEVITVTNFTYINAESVCQLLRKLGALGLQVPITLVLDNARYQRCALVQSIADTLGIELLYLPAYSPNLNFIERLWKFVKKQCLYSKYYTDFGAFTHAIEDCLMHTQTIHKHALCSLLTLNFLSFRKAQSLTT
;
A
#
# COMPACT_ATOMS: atom_id res chain seq x y z
N MET A 1 3.92 20.66 -8.59
CA MET A 1 4.17 20.84 -7.14
C MET A 1 5.54 20.24 -6.81
N CYS A 2 6.47 21.00 -6.23
CA CYS A 2 7.86 20.57 -6.02
C CYS A 2 7.95 19.57 -4.84
N ARG A 3 8.86 18.54 -4.93
CA ARG A 3 9.13 17.56 -3.83
C ARG A 3 9.42 18.22 -2.48
N LYS A 4 10.02 19.42 -2.45
CA LYS A 4 10.28 20.19 -1.22
C LYS A 4 8.98 20.70 -0.57
N SER A 5 7.98 21.07 -1.37
CA SER A 5 6.69 21.59 -0.87
C SER A 5 5.87 20.50 -0.18
N ILE A 6 5.84 19.27 -0.72
CA ILE A 6 5.08 18.17 -0.10
C ILE A 6 5.71 17.70 1.21
N LYS A 7 7.06 17.69 1.31
CA LYS A 7 7.75 17.39 2.57
C LYS A 7 7.37 18.37 3.68
N LYS A 8 7.29 19.68 3.36
CA LYS A 8 6.84 20.70 4.31
C LYS A 8 5.40 20.47 4.78
N LYS A 9 4.52 19.93 3.92
CA LYS A 9 3.13 19.60 4.29
C LYS A 9 3.02 18.30 5.07
N LEU A 10 3.85 17.30 4.74
CA LEU A 10 3.82 15.97 5.34
C LEU A 10 4.46 15.96 6.74
N ALA A 11 5.57 16.70 6.92
CA ALA A 11 6.33 16.69 8.17
C ALA A 11 5.49 17.05 9.43
N PRO A 12 4.67 18.11 9.46
CA PRO A 12 3.86 18.41 10.63
C PRO A 12 2.82 17.31 10.91
N ARG A 13 2.23 16.71 9.87
CA ARG A 13 1.26 15.63 10.01
C ARG A 13 1.89 14.35 10.58
N PHE A 14 3.16 14.10 10.23
CA PHE A 14 3.92 13.01 10.84
C PHE A 14 4.27 13.29 12.30
N ALA A 15 4.64 14.51 12.64
CA ALA A 15 4.90 14.88 14.02
C ALA A 15 3.62 14.70 14.87
N ASP A 16 2.47 15.13 14.35
CA ASP A 16 1.16 14.89 14.99
C ASP A 16 0.85 13.40 15.11
N ALA A 17 1.17 12.59 14.09
CA ALA A 17 0.94 11.15 14.12
C ALA A 17 1.83 10.45 15.16
N GLN A 18 3.09 10.85 15.28
CA GLN A 18 4.00 10.36 16.31
C GLN A 18 3.55 10.74 17.73
N ALA A 19 2.93 11.91 17.87
CA ALA A 19 2.35 12.38 19.12
C ALA A 19 0.96 11.79 19.43
N GLY A 20 0.43 10.91 18.58
CA GLY A 20 -0.90 10.32 18.73
C GLY A 20 -2.07 11.31 18.48
N LYS A 21 -1.79 12.48 17.92
CA LYS A 21 -2.79 13.56 17.68
C LYS A 21 -3.45 13.47 16.30
N ARG A 22 -2.99 12.56 15.43
CA ARG A 22 -3.47 12.38 14.06
C ARG A 22 -3.20 10.95 13.57
N ALA A 23 -4.10 10.42 12.75
CA ALA A 23 -3.89 9.17 12.03
C ALA A 23 -3.48 9.49 10.58
N VAL A 24 -2.31 9.02 10.15
CA VAL A 24 -1.83 9.21 8.77
C VAL A 24 -1.75 7.85 8.08
N PHE A 25 -2.46 7.72 6.96
CA PHE A 25 -2.48 6.51 6.13
C PHE A 25 -1.89 6.79 4.76
N PHE A 26 -1.04 5.88 4.28
CA PHE A 26 -0.57 5.86 2.90
C PHE A 26 -1.46 4.95 2.08
N VAL A 27 -1.94 5.46 0.95
CA VAL A 27 -2.88 4.74 0.08
C VAL A 27 -2.23 4.48 -1.28
N ASP A 28 -2.34 3.23 -1.72
CA ASP A 28 -1.90 2.80 -3.05
C ASP A 28 -2.63 1.53 -3.47
N ALA A 29 -2.64 1.27 -4.78
CA ALA A 29 -3.24 0.08 -5.38
C ALA A 29 -2.16 -0.90 -5.85
N ALA A 30 -2.29 -2.15 -5.46
CA ALA A 30 -1.48 -3.25 -5.98
C ALA A 30 -2.30 -4.16 -6.88
N HIS A 31 -1.68 -4.58 -7.98
CA HIS A 31 -2.26 -5.53 -8.93
C HIS A 31 -1.45 -6.83 -8.87
N PHE A 32 -2.14 -7.92 -8.56
CA PHE A 32 -1.59 -9.26 -8.52
C PHE A 32 -2.14 -10.04 -9.70
N VAL A 33 -1.26 -10.58 -10.54
CA VAL A 33 -1.63 -11.33 -11.74
C VAL A 33 -1.38 -12.80 -11.51
N PHE A 34 -2.44 -13.62 -11.61
CA PHE A 34 -2.36 -15.07 -11.54
C PHE A 34 -1.76 -15.64 -12.84
N GLY A 35 -0.87 -16.63 -12.70
CA GLY A 35 -0.28 -17.34 -13.84
C GLY A 35 1.18 -16.99 -14.15
N ALA A 36 1.76 -15.97 -13.55
CA ALA A 36 3.18 -15.71 -13.63
C ALA A 36 3.90 -16.41 -12.46
N PHE A 37 4.60 -17.51 -12.74
CA PHE A 37 5.53 -18.05 -11.76
C PHE A 37 6.78 -17.16 -11.71
N LEU A 38 7.02 -16.58 -10.53
CA LEU A 38 8.16 -15.71 -10.28
C LEU A 38 9.15 -16.42 -9.36
N GLY A 39 10.34 -16.77 -9.88
CA GLY A 39 11.42 -17.37 -9.10
C GLY A 39 11.88 -18.70 -9.66
N TYR A 40 12.53 -19.49 -8.81
CA TYR A 40 13.10 -20.80 -9.14
C TYR A 40 12.58 -21.85 -8.17
N LEU A 41 12.22 -23.02 -8.70
CA LEU A 41 11.96 -24.24 -7.94
C LEU A 41 13.05 -25.23 -8.24
N TRP A 42 13.68 -25.76 -7.19
CA TRP A 42 14.64 -26.86 -7.31
C TRP A 42 13.87 -28.18 -7.36
N CYS A 43 14.16 -29.00 -8.37
CA CYS A 43 13.60 -30.34 -8.47
C CYS A 43 14.68 -31.29 -9.05
N PHE A 44 14.61 -32.55 -8.66
CA PHE A 44 15.57 -33.58 -9.10
C PHE A 44 15.40 -33.97 -10.59
N ALA A 45 14.23 -33.69 -11.16
CA ALA A 45 13.92 -34.00 -12.56
C ALA A 45 13.22 -32.79 -13.19
N ARG A 46 13.24 -32.71 -14.52
CA ARG A 46 12.54 -31.65 -15.26
C ARG A 46 11.04 -31.76 -15.05
N CYS A 47 10.45 -30.74 -14.48
CA CYS A 47 9.00 -30.63 -14.23
C CYS A 47 8.36 -29.59 -15.14
N TRP A 48 7.18 -29.91 -15.67
CA TRP A 48 6.35 -28.98 -16.41
C TRP A 48 5.33 -28.37 -15.46
N ILE A 49 5.37 -27.05 -15.29
CA ILE A 49 4.40 -26.32 -14.48
C ILE A 49 3.26 -25.87 -15.39
N LYS A 50 2.05 -26.30 -15.10
CA LYS A 50 0.84 -25.82 -15.81
C LYS A 50 0.66 -24.34 -15.49
N ALA A 51 0.78 -23.47 -16.49
CA ALA A 51 0.41 -22.07 -16.37
C ALA A 51 -1.01 -21.88 -16.88
N PRO A 52 -1.87 -21.12 -16.19
CA PRO A 52 -3.23 -20.82 -16.66
C PRO A 52 -3.17 -19.99 -17.95
N SER A 53 -4.06 -20.27 -18.88
CA SER A 53 -4.17 -19.59 -20.18
C SER A 53 -4.71 -18.16 -20.12
N GLY A 54 -5.24 -17.73 -18.99
CA GLY A 54 -5.80 -16.40 -18.78
C GLY A 54 -5.03 -15.55 -17.77
N ARG A 55 -5.06 -14.24 -17.94
CA ARG A 55 -4.48 -13.30 -16.97
C ARG A 55 -5.56 -12.83 -16.00
N GLN A 56 -5.92 -13.66 -15.05
CA GLN A 56 -6.80 -13.25 -13.95
C GLN A 56 -6.05 -12.28 -13.03
N ARG A 57 -6.74 -11.24 -12.60
CA ARG A 57 -6.16 -10.20 -11.75
C ARG A 57 -6.90 -10.12 -10.43
N PHE A 58 -6.13 -9.99 -9.36
CA PHE A 58 -6.62 -9.63 -8.05
C PHE A 58 -6.06 -8.24 -7.68
N ASN A 59 -6.94 -7.28 -7.47
CA ASN A 59 -6.55 -5.91 -7.18
C ASN A 59 -6.83 -5.62 -5.72
N VAL A 60 -5.87 -4.98 -5.07
CA VAL A 60 -5.96 -4.57 -3.67
C VAL A 60 -5.67 -3.07 -3.59
N LEU A 61 -6.64 -2.29 -3.16
CA LEU A 61 -6.45 -0.91 -2.73
C LEU A 61 -6.21 -0.94 -1.22
N GLY A 62 -5.04 -0.52 -0.77
CA GLY A 62 -4.66 -0.55 0.64
C GLY A 62 -4.46 0.83 1.23
N ALA A 63 -4.77 0.98 2.52
CA ALA A 63 -4.38 2.09 3.36
C ALA A 63 -3.51 1.56 4.50
N LEU A 64 -2.26 1.97 4.54
CA LEU A 64 -1.27 1.58 5.55
C LEU A 64 -1.12 2.69 6.59
N HIS A 65 -1.45 2.42 7.84
CA HIS A 65 -1.22 3.34 8.94
C HIS A 65 0.27 3.57 9.18
N SER A 66 0.70 4.82 9.25
CA SER A 66 2.12 5.19 9.27
C SER A 66 2.88 4.79 10.54
N ILE A 67 2.18 4.59 11.65
CA ILE A 67 2.76 4.29 12.97
C ILE A 67 2.47 2.86 13.39
N THR A 68 1.19 2.44 13.39
CA THR A 68 0.80 1.08 13.82
C THR A 68 1.09 0.01 12.78
N HIS A 69 1.29 0.42 11.50
CA HIS A 69 1.43 -0.45 10.33
C HIS A 69 0.19 -1.34 10.08
N GLU A 70 -0.94 -0.97 10.64
CA GLU A 70 -2.22 -1.59 10.32
C GLU A 70 -2.60 -1.33 8.87
N VAL A 71 -3.18 -2.33 8.21
CA VAL A 71 -3.53 -2.27 6.79
C VAL A 71 -5.04 -2.44 6.65
N ILE A 72 -5.69 -1.46 6.05
CA ILE A 72 -7.10 -1.53 5.67
C ILE A 72 -7.17 -1.72 4.15
N THR A 73 -7.93 -2.70 3.68
CA THR A 73 -7.97 -3.04 2.27
C THR A 73 -9.37 -3.05 1.69
N VAL A 74 -9.44 -2.76 0.38
CA VAL A 74 -10.57 -3.00 -0.50
C VAL A 74 -10.06 -3.83 -1.68
N THR A 75 -10.70 -4.96 -1.96
CA THR A 75 -10.28 -5.89 -3.00
C THR A 75 -11.32 -6.01 -4.10
N ASN A 76 -10.89 -6.25 -5.34
CA ASN A 76 -11.76 -6.61 -6.45
C ASN A 76 -11.01 -7.38 -7.54
N PHE A 77 -11.77 -7.92 -8.49
CA PHE A 77 -11.26 -8.71 -9.63
C PHE A 77 -11.29 -7.95 -10.96
N THR A 78 -11.77 -6.70 -10.96
CA THR A 78 -11.93 -5.88 -12.15
C THR A 78 -10.85 -4.79 -12.22
N TYR A 79 -11.11 -3.64 -11.66
CA TYR A 79 -10.17 -2.50 -11.64
C TYR A 79 -10.44 -1.59 -10.44
N ILE A 80 -9.41 -0.90 -9.97
CA ILE A 80 -9.52 0.11 -8.92
C ILE A 80 -9.99 1.43 -9.56
N ASN A 81 -11.06 1.99 -9.01
CA ASN A 81 -11.71 3.22 -9.48
C ASN A 81 -12.09 4.13 -8.31
N ALA A 82 -12.81 5.21 -8.60
CA ALA A 82 -13.30 6.15 -7.60
C ALA A 82 -14.17 5.49 -6.53
N GLU A 83 -15.04 4.54 -6.91
CA GLU A 83 -15.89 3.82 -5.95
C GLU A 83 -15.07 2.96 -5.00
N SER A 84 -13.99 2.33 -5.48
CA SER A 84 -13.05 1.59 -4.61
C SER A 84 -12.42 2.52 -3.56
N VAL A 85 -12.07 3.75 -3.95
CA VAL A 85 -11.55 4.76 -3.00
C VAL A 85 -12.63 5.17 -2.01
N CYS A 86 -13.86 5.38 -2.47
CA CYS A 86 -14.99 5.72 -1.61
C CYS A 86 -15.29 4.62 -0.59
N GLN A 87 -15.20 3.35 -0.98
CA GLN A 87 -15.33 2.21 -0.06
C GLN A 87 -14.21 2.21 0.99
N LEU A 88 -12.97 2.50 0.59
CA LEU A 88 -11.85 2.63 1.51
C LEU A 88 -12.05 3.78 2.49
N LEU A 89 -12.51 4.96 2.03
CA LEU A 89 -12.83 6.09 2.89
C LEU A 89 -13.90 5.75 3.94
N ARG A 90 -14.98 5.06 3.52
CA ARG A 90 -16.04 4.61 4.44
C ARG A 90 -15.50 3.63 5.48
N LYS A 91 -14.64 2.69 5.09
CA LYS A 91 -13.98 1.76 6.05
C LYS A 91 -13.12 2.51 7.05
N LEU A 92 -12.35 3.50 6.61
CA LEU A 92 -11.51 4.33 7.49
C LEU A 92 -12.36 5.20 8.43
N GLY A 93 -13.44 5.80 7.94
CA GLY A 93 -14.39 6.53 8.77
C GLY A 93 -15.06 5.67 9.83
N ALA A 94 -15.35 4.40 9.49
CA ALA A 94 -15.95 3.43 10.42
C ALA A 94 -15.01 2.94 11.54
N LEU A 95 -13.69 3.25 11.47
CA LEU A 95 -12.75 2.93 12.56
C LEU A 95 -13.04 3.71 13.86
N GLY A 96 -13.81 4.78 13.81
CA GLY A 96 -14.18 5.58 14.98
C GLY A 96 -13.00 6.25 15.67
N LEU A 97 -11.93 6.55 14.92
CA LEU A 97 -10.74 7.21 15.48
C LEU A 97 -11.10 8.60 16.00
N GLN A 98 -10.69 8.89 17.23
CA GLN A 98 -10.96 10.16 17.91
C GLN A 98 -9.99 11.28 17.49
N VAL A 99 -9.19 11.04 16.47
CA VAL A 99 -8.19 11.97 15.94
C VAL A 99 -8.41 12.21 14.44
N PRO A 100 -8.04 13.38 13.91
CA PRO A 100 -8.14 13.66 12.49
C PRO A 100 -7.38 12.63 11.63
N ILE A 101 -8.00 12.23 10.51
CA ILE A 101 -7.40 11.28 9.57
C ILE A 101 -6.84 12.06 8.37
N THR A 102 -5.60 11.73 7.97
CA THR A 102 -5.01 12.22 6.73
C THR A 102 -4.67 11.03 5.83
N LEU A 103 -5.15 11.05 4.59
CA LEU A 103 -4.75 10.09 3.56
C LEU A 103 -3.70 10.69 2.63
N VAL A 104 -2.61 9.97 2.45
CA VAL A 104 -1.54 10.31 1.50
C VAL A 104 -1.73 9.46 0.25
N LEU A 105 -2.02 10.09 -0.89
CA LEU A 105 -2.43 9.49 -2.16
C LEU A 105 -1.41 9.82 -3.26
N ASP A 106 -1.24 8.94 -4.24
CA ASP A 106 -0.28 9.10 -5.35
C ASP A 106 -0.74 10.05 -6.48
N ASN A 107 -1.92 10.67 -6.36
CA ASN A 107 -2.44 11.65 -7.31
C ASN A 107 -3.03 11.07 -8.61
N ALA A 108 -3.51 9.82 -8.60
CA ALA A 108 -4.23 9.25 -9.73
C ALA A 108 -5.56 10.01 -10.00
N ARG A 109 -6.00 10.05 -11.27
CA ARG A 109 -7.21 10.81 -11.66
C ARG A 109 -8.46 10.39 -10.88
N TYR A 110 -8.68 9.09 -10.69
CA TYR A 110 -9.84 8.56 -9.99
C TYR A 110 -9.86 8.91 -8.48
N GLN A 111 -8.71 9.24 -7.91
CA GLN A 111 -8.59 9.69 -6.51
C GLN A 111 -8.95 11.17 -6.33
N ARG A 112 -8.98 11.96 -7.41
CA ARG A 112 -9.21 13.42 -7.38
C ARG A 112 -10.58 13.85 -7.86
N CYS A 113 -11.47 12.93 -8.15
CA CYS A 113 -12.80 13.26 -8.64
C CYS A 113 -13.68 13.85 -7.52
N ALA A 114 -14.71 14.59 -7.93
CA ALA A 114 -15.64 15.26 -7.01
C ALA A 114 -16.30 14.28 -6.03
N LEU A 115 -16.61 13.04 -6.47
CA LEU A 115 -17.20 12.01 -5.63
C LEU A 115 -16.30 11.66 -4.43
N VAL A 116 -15.01 11.41 -4.67
CA VAL A 116 -14.05 11.08 -3.63
C VAL A 116 -13.87 12.25 -2.66
N GLN A 117 -13.77 13.47 -3.20
CA GLN A 117 -13.63 14.68 -2.40
C GLN A 117 -14.86 14.88 -1.48
N SER A 118 -16.07 14.78 -2.03
CA SER A 118 -17.32 14.94 -1.27
C SER A 118 -17.42 13.93 -0.12
N ILE A 119 -17.06 12.67 -0.33
CA ILE A 119 -17.08 11.65 0.72
C ILE A 119 -16.00 11.91 1.77
N ALA A 120 -14.81 12.31 1.35
CA ALA A 120 -13.73 12.66 2.28
C ALA A 120 -14.14 13.84 3.17
N ASP A 121 -14.73 14.89 2.59
CA ASP A 121 -15.23 16.07 3.32
C ASP A 121 -16.34 15.68 4.32
N THR A 122 -17.29 14.82 3.90
CA THR A 122 -18.37 14.32 4.79
C THR A 122 -17.82 13.54 5.98
N LEU A 123 -16.73 12.78 5.77
CA LEU A 123 -16.10 11.96 6.83
C LEU A 123 -15.03 12.73 7.62
N GLY A 124 -14.76 13.99 7.30
CA GLY A 124 -13.70 14.78 7.92
C GLY A 124 -12.30 14.25 7.66
N ILE A 125 -12.08 13.58 6.52
CA ILE A 125 -10.80 12.98 6.13
C ILE A 125 -10.03 13.92 5.21
N GLU A 126 -8.83 14.30 5.61
CA GLU A 126 -7.93 15.12 4.80
C GLU A 126 -7.28 14.31 3.69
N LEU A 127 -7.35 14.77 2.44
CA LEU A 127 -6.66 14.18 1.30
C LEU A 127 -5.39 14.96 0.96
N LEU A 128 -4.24 14.29 1.00
CA LEU A 128 -2.94 14.85 0.67
C LEU A 128 -2.35 14.12 -0.55
N TYR A 129 -2.24 14.81 -1.67
CA TYR A 129 -1.74 14.22 -2.91
C TYR A 129 -0.24 14.40 -3.06
N LEU A 130 0.46 13.28 -3.31
CA LEU A 130 1.87 13.27 -3.63
C LEU A 130 2.13 13.87 -5.02
N PRO A 131 3.29 14.49 -5.26
CA PRO A 131 3.68 14.88 -6.62
C PRO A 131 3.79 13.65 -7.53
N ALA A 132 3.48 13.83 -8.81
CA ALA A 132 3.72 12.79 -9.79
C ALA A 132 5.18 12.32 -9.77
N TYR A 133 5.40 11.04 -10.07
CA TYR A 133 6.73 10.41 -10.11
C TYR A 133 7.54 10.53 -8.80
N SER A 134 6.88 10.33 -7.67
CA SER A 134 7.52 10.35 -6.36
C SER A 134 7.35 9.02 -5.58
N PRO A 135 7.71 7.86 -6.17
CA PRO A 135 7.45 6.54 -5.57
C PRO A 135 8.13 6.40 -4.21
N ASN A 136 9.34 6.96 -4.03
CA ASN A 136 10.06 6.90 -2.75
C ASN A 136 9.35 7.60 -1.58
N LEU A 137 8.28 8.36 -1.83
CA LEU A 137 7.48 9.01 -0.81
C LEU A 137 6.25 8.21 -0.42
N ASN A 138 5.90 7.17 -1.18
CA ASN A 138 4.76 6.31 -0.87
C ASN A 138 5.22 5.10 -0.06
N PHE A 139 4.93 5.16 1.23
CA PHE A 139 5.38 4.18 2.23
C PHE A 139 4.79 2.76 2.01
N ILE A 140 3.57 2.69 1.51
CA ILE A 140 2.86 1.43 1.26
C ILE A 140 3.49 0.58 0.14
N GLU A 141 4.30 1.16 -0.75
CA GLU A 141 5.00 0.38 -1.79
C GLU A 141 5.92 -0.69 -1.20
N ARG A 142 6.48 -0.45 0.00
CA ARG A 142 7.29 -1.44 0.70
C ARG A 142 6.45 -2.63 1.17
N LEU A 143 5.21 -2.37 1.62
CA LEU A 143 4.25 -3.42 1.95
C LEU A 143 3.96 -4.27 0.70
N TRP A 144 3.72 -3.65 -0.46
CA TRP A 144 3.45 -4.41 -1.68
C TRP A 144 4.63 -5.28 -2.12
N LYS A 145 5.86 -4.79 -1.97
CA LYS A 145 7.07 -5.59 -2.21
C LYS A 145 7.14 -6.78 -1.27
N PHE A 146 6.82 -6.58 0.01
CA PHE A 146 6.78 -7.65 1.00
C PHE A 146 5.72 -8.70 0.64
N VAL A 147 4.47 -8.30 0.39
CA VAL A 147 3.38 -9.21 0.02
C VAL A 147 3.73 -10.00 -1.24
N LYS A 148 4.26 -9.35 -2.28
CA LYS A 148 4.72 -10.04 -3.49
C LYS A 148 5.81 -11.07 -3.19
N LYS A 149 6.76 -10.75 -2.32
CA LYS A 149 7.80 -11.68 -1.91
C LYS A 149 7.24 -12.88 -1.17
N GLN A 150 6.29 -12.68 -0.25
CA GLN A 150 5.69 -13.74 0.54
C GLN A 150 4.75 -14.64 -0.29
N CYS A 151 3.96 -14.05 -1.19
CA CYS A 151 2.88 -14.76 -1.88
C CYS A 151 3.22 -15.16 -3.32
N LEU A 152 4.18 -14.52 -4.00
CA LEU A 152 4.41 -14.77 -5.42
C LEU A 152 5.77 -15.42 -5.73
N TYR A 153 6.84 -15.01 -5.03
CA TYR A 153 8.17 -15.52 -5.35
C TYR A 153 8.31 -16.98 -4.92
N SER A 154 8.65 -17.84 -5.87
CA SER A 154 8.81 -19.28 -5.67
C SER A 154 7.57 -19.97 -5.10
N LYS A 155 6.39 -19.46 -5.41
CA LYS A 155 5.09 -20.02 -5.03
C LYS A 155 4.32 -20.43 -6.27
N TYR A 156 3.73 -21.62 -6.19
CA TYR A 156 2.83 -22.15 -7.21
C TYR A 156 1.43 -22.32 -6.61
N TYR A 157 0.43 -21.91 -7.36
CA TYR A 157 -0.97 -22.04 -6.98
C TYR A 157 -1.71 -22.83 -8.05
N THR A 158 -2.52 -23.80 -7.65
CA THR A 158 -3.29 -24.65 -8.54
C THR A 158 -4.42 -23.90 -9.23
N ASP A 159 -4.99 -22.93 -8.54
CA ASP A 159 -6.14 -22.15 -9.01
C ASP A 159 -6.09 -20.71 -8.48
N PHE A 160 -6.98 -19.89 -9.04
CA PHE A 160 -7.06 -18.47 -8.70
C PHE A 160 -7.56 -18.20 -7.28
N GLY A 161 -8.42 -19.09 -6.76
CA GLY A 161 -8.94 -18.98 -5.38
C GLY A 161 -7.82 -19.15 -4.35
N ALA A 162 -6.99 -20.20 -4.51
CA ALA A 162 -5.82 -20.40 -3.66
C ALA A 162 -4.83 -19.23 -3.73
N PHE A 163 -4.64 -18.67 -4.93
CA PHE A 163 -3.79 -17.50 -5.13
C PHE A 163 -4.30 -16.25 -4.40
N THR A 164 -5.59 -15.93 -4.53
CA THR A 164 -6.19 -14.75 -3.86
C THR A 164 -6.21 -14.93 -2.35
N HIS A 165 -6.57 -16.12 -1.87
CA HIS A 165 -6.60 -16.45 -0.45
C HIS A 165 -5.23 -16.26 0.21
N ALA A 166 -4.15 -16.71 -0.44
CA ALA A 166 -2.80 -16.52 0.08
C ALA A 166 -2.40 -15.05 0.24
N ILE A 167 -2.87 -14.16 -0.67
CA ILE A 167 -2.62 -12.72 -0.58
C ILE A 167 -3.45 -12.10 0.53
N GLU A 168 -4.73 -12.47 0.65
CA GLU A 168 -5.62 -11.99 1.70
C GLU A 168 -5.15 -12.42 3.08
N ASP A 169 -4.74 -13.67 3.22
CA ASP A 169 -4.19 -14.22 4.46
C ASP A 169 -2.91 -13.48 4.88
N CYS A 170 -1.99 -13.25 3.94
CA CYS A 170 -0.79 -12.46 4.19
C CYS A 170 -1.12 -11.04 4.67
N LEU A 171 -2.13 -10.38 4.08
CA LEU A 171 -2.56 -9.04 4.48
C LEU A 171 -3.25 -9.03 5.84
N MET A 172 -4.07 -10.03 6.17
CA MET A 172 -4.69 -10.17 7.49
C MET A 172 -3.66 -10.37 8.60
N HIS A 173 -2.58 -11.08 8.32
CA HIS A 173 -1.55 -11.40 9.32
C HIS A 173 -0.41 -10.37 9.41
N THR A 174 -0.56 -9.18 8.82
CA THR A 174 0.43 -8.08 8.90
C THR A 174 0.72 -7.63 10.33
N GLN A 175 -0.28 -7.68 11.22
CA GLN A 175 -0.16 -7.27 12.63
C GLN A 175 0.19 -8.42 13.60
N THR A 176 0.22 -9.64 13.12
CA THR A 176 0.50 -10.84 13.90
C THR A 176 1.78 -11.51 13.43
N ILE A 177 1.69 -12.45 12.51
CA ILE A 177 2.82 -13.27 12.03
C ILE A 177 3.90 -12.42 11.36
N HIS A 178 3.50 -11.40 10.57
CA HIS A 178 4.40 -10.57 9.78
C HIS A 178 4.85 -9.27 10.47
N LYS A 179 4.35 -9.01 11.68
CA LYS A 179 4.58 -7.73 12.39
C LYS A 179 6.06 -7.38 12.52
N HIS A 180 6.89 -8.31 12.98
CA HIS A 180 8.32 -8.07 13.20
C HIS A 180 9.06 -7.74 11.88
N ALA A 181 8.80 -8.52 10.83
CA ALA A 181 9.40 -8.31 9.51
C ALA A 181 8.95 -6.97 8.88
N LEU A 182 7.67 -6.59 9.05
CA LEU A 182 7.14 -5.34 8.56
C LEU A 182 7.66 -4.13 9.37
N CYS A 183 7.77 -4.20 10.68
CA CYS A 183 8.33 -3.13 11.50
C CYS A 183 9.78 -2.79 11.10
N SER A 184 10.60 -3.79 10.77
CA SER A 184 11.96 -3.56 10.29
C SER A 184 12.01 -2.95 8.88
N LEU A 185 11.06 -3.32 8.01
CA LEU A 185 10.97 -2.85 6.63
C LEU A 185 10.32 -1.46 6.51
N LEU A 186 9.30 -1.20 7.34
CA LEU A 186 8.49 0.00 7.34
C LEU A 186 9.08 1.06 8.29
N THR A 187 10.35 1.39 8.13
CA THR A 187 11.00 2.46 8.88
C THR A 187 10.77 3.82 8.19
N LEU A 188 10.48 4.87 8.97
CA LEU A 188 10.22 6.23 8.46
C LEU A 188 11.49 6.95 7.93
N ASN A 189 12.63 6.26 7.85
CA ASN A 189 13.92 6.81 7.39
C ASN A 189 13.92 7.34 5.93
N PHE A 190 12.85 7.12 5.17
CA PHE A 190 12.70 7.64 3.81
C PHE A 190 12.57 9.18 3.74
N LEU A 191 12.27 9.85 4.85
CA LEU A 191 12.22 11.32 4.92
C LEU A 191 13.59 11.95 5.10
N SER A 192 14.59 11.19 5.56
CA SER A 192 15.96 11.67 5.74
C SER A 192 16.81 11.33 4.51
N PHE A 193 16.83 12.19 3.49
CA PHE A 193 17.97 12.17 2.56
C PHE A 193 19.17 12.79 3.31
N ARG A 194 20.13 11.97 3.74
CA ARG A 194 21.44 12.47 4.10
C ARG A 194 21.98 13.25 2.89
N LYS A 195 22.31 14.53 3.06
CA LYS A 195 23.14 15.25 2.10
C LYS A 195 24.39 14.38 1.91
N ALA A 196 24.63 13.94 0.68
CA ALA A 196 25.93 13.42 0.33
C ALA A 196 26.92 14.53 0.67
N GLN A 197 27.81 14.31 1.65
CA GLN A 197 28.97 15.16 1.84
C GLN A 197 29.80 14.98 0.57
N SER A 198 29.88 16.03 -0.24
CA SER A 198 30.88 16.14 -1.28
C SER A 198 32.23 16.08 -0.58
N LEU A 199 32.93 14.97 -0.77
CA LEU A 199 34.36 14.89 -0.50
C LEU A 199 35.03 15.79 -1.53
N THR A 200 35.33 17.02 -1.13
CA THR A 200 36.32 17.88 -1.78
C THR A 200 37.67 17.40 -1.28
N THR A 201 38.38 16.71 -2.13
CA THR A 201 39.87 16.66 -2.15
C THR A 201 40.39 17.88 -2.79
#